data_c5eda495cbcdc9e7c4f0aa0c441570f6
#
_entry.id   c5eda495cbcdc9e7c4f0aa0c441570f6
#
_cell.length_a   1.000
_cell.length_b   1.000
_cell.length_c   1.000
_cell.angle_alpha   90.00
_cell.angle_beta   90.00
_cell.angle_gamma   90.00
#
_symmetry.space_group_name_H-M   'P 1'
#
loop_
_entity.id
_entity.type
_entity.pdbx_description
1 polymer ?
#
loop_
_entity_poly.entity_id
_entity_poly.type
_entity_poly.pdbx_seq_one_letter_code
_entity_poly.pdbx_strand_id
1 'polypeptide(L)'
;MAQSPQVLLSALADESAFDLTAVEQFTALAALGLEYYSLRFIDVGKGVKNVMKLSLPEIRRIRQLEDRYGLNVASIASPIGKTKLVDVDDGTRNAFVPFERYLARDVARACELAHAFETKLIRGFSFYPPKGSAPADHLEQAVDRIGRIAEACHRSDLTFGLEVEANLVGRDGHLLAEIHRRVNHPGLVLVFDAANLVVQGFSTAQVWSQWEAMKPGLGWVHVKDYRKTTARPRAGHVEEGKLADFVPADRGAGGHARILADLHGFLPALTRRLKRRGIPGVFVDLEPHLRGGGQFAGTSGPDGMGIALRSLCGVLDGAGIAYHLRDFDDLLAARGLG
;
A
#
# COMPACT_ATOMS: atom_id res chain seq x y z
N MET A 1 7.81 0.98 32.65
CA MET A 1 6.62 0.40 32.00
C MET A 1 7.04 0.07 30.56
N ALA A 2 6.68 -1.10 30.02
CA ALA A 2 6.94 -1.40 28.61
C ALA A 2 6.07 -0.45 27.77
N GLN A 3 6.70 0.21 26.79
CA GLN A 3 5.99 1.10 25.87
C GLN A 3 4.94 0.29 25.09
N SER A 4 3.70 0.76 25.01
CA SER A 4 2.64 0.07 24.24
C SER A 4 3.09 -0.15 22.80
N PRO A 5 2.73 -1.28 22.17
CA PRO A 5 3.02 -1.49 20.76
C PRO A 5 2.44 -0.35 19.90
N GLN A 6 3.27 0.25 19.02
CA GLN A 6 2.90 1.43 18.25
C GLN A 6 3.03 1.16 16.75
N VAL A 7 2.06 1.68 15.99
CA VAL A 7 2.11 1.76 14.53
C VAL A 7 2.34 3.20 14.06
N LEU A 8 2.78 3.34 12.81
CA LEU A 8 2.88 4.62 12.12
C LEU A 8 1.68 4.75 11.18
N LEU A 9 0.93 5.85 11.32
CA LEU A 9 -0.20 6.13 10.44
C LEU A 9 0.29 6.82 9.18
N SER A 10 -0.20 6.35 8.04
CA SER A 10 0.01 6.97 6.72
C SER A 10 -1.26 6.89 5.88
N ALA A 11 -1.26 7.56 4.73
CA ALA A 11 -2.37 7.50 3.79
C ALA A 11 -1.86 7.64 2.34
N LEU A 12 -2.58 7.06 1.38
CA LEU A 12 -2.41 7.40 -0.04
C LEU A 12 -2.82 8.87 -0.21
N ALA A 13 -1.84 9.76 -0.43
CA ALA A 13 -2.06 11.19 -0.39
C ALA A 13 -3.09 11.68 -1.43
N ASP A 14 -3.08 11.08 -2.61
CA ASP A 14 -4.00 11.42 -3.70
C ASP A 14 -5.47 11.14 -3.40
N GLU A 15 -5.78 10.36 -2.38
CA GLU A 15 -7.15 10.17 -1.94
C GLU A 15 -7.69 11.26 -1.02
N SER A 16 -6.80 12.06 -0.42
CA SER A 16 -7.17 13.12 0.52
C SER A 16 -7.62 14.44 -0.12
N ALA A 17 -7.50 14.57 -1.44
CA ALA A 17 -7.76 15.81 -2.16
C ALA A 17 -8.70 15.61 -3.35
N PHE A 18 -9.41 16.66 -3.77
CA PHE A 18 -10.28 16.60 -4.94
C PHE A 18 -9.53 16.83 -6.25
N ASP A 19 -8.65 17.82 -6.29
CA ASP A 19 -7.94 18.24 -7.50
C ASP A 19 -6.55 17.61 -7.62
N LEU A 20 -6.16 16.77 -6.67
CA LEU A 20 -4.88 16.04 -6.62
C LEU A 20 -3.63 16.94 -6.63
N THR A 21 -3.77 18.26 -6.34
CA THR A 21 -2.62 19.13 -6.23
C THR A 21 -1.81 18.80 -4.97
N ALA A 22 -0.50 18.92 -5.04
CA ALA A 22 0.39 18.65 -3.91
C ALA A 22 0.03 19.49 -2.67
N VAL A 23 -0.34 20.75 -2.88
CA VAL A 23 -0.73 21.65 -1.78
C VAL A 23 -2.01 21.16 -1.10
N GLU A 24 -3.01 20.75 -1.89
CA GLU A 24 -4.29 20.27 -1.35
C GLU A 24 -4.12 18.96 -0.59
N GLN A 25 -3.40 17.99 -1.19
CA GLN A 25 -3.08 16.72 -0.55
C GLN A 25 -2.36 16.94 0.79
N PHE A 26 -1.30 17.73 0.79
CA PHE A 26 -0.48 17.94 1.99
C PHE A 26 -1.18 18.77 3.06
N THR A 27 -2.01 19.75 2.65
CA THR A 27 -2.85 20.50 3.59
C THR A 27 -3.84 19.57 4.30
N ALA A 28 -4.50 18.68 3.55
CA ALA A 28 -5.45 17.74 4.13
C ALA A 28 -4.78 16.77 5.10
N LEU A 29 -3.64 16.18 4.73
CA LEU A 29 -2.90 15.25 5.59
C LEU A 29 -2.36 15.94 6.86
N ALA A 30 -1.77 17.12 6.71
CA ALA A 30 -1.27 17.91 7.85
C ALA A 30 -2.40 18.34 8.81
N ALA A 31 -3.58 18.73 8.27
CA ALA A 31 -4.74 19.09 9.08
C ALA A 31 -5.31 17.87 9.85
N LEU A 32 -5.10 16.67 9.36
CA LEU A 32 -5.47 15.43 10.03
C LEU A 32 -4.42 14.95 11.06
N GLY A 33 -3.29 15.64 11.16
CA GLY A 33 -2.19 15.27 12.06
C GLY A 33 -1.32 14.11 11.55
N LEU A 34 -1.44 13.73 10.29
CA LEU A 34 -0.59 12.69 9.70
C LEU A 34 0.82 13.22 9.46
N GLU A 35 1.81 12.39 9.75
CA GLU A 35 3.23 12.67 9.53
C GLU A 35 3.77 11.95 8.29
N TYR A 36 3.14 10.85 7.91
CA TYR A 36 3.56 10.01 6.79
C TYR A 36 2.49 9.88 5.73
N TYR A 37 2.93 9.71 4.48
CA TYR A 37 2.04 9.44 3.35
C TYR A 37 2.70 8.52 2.32
N SER A 38 1.88 7.79 1.56
CA SER A 38 2.32 7.02 0.40
C SER A 38 2.08 7.81 -0.88
N LEU A 39 3.12 7.94 -1.71
CA LEU A 39 3.10 8.78 -2.92
C LEU A 39 2.74 7.95 -4.15
N ARG A 40 1.57 8.24 -4.74
CA ARG A 40 1.04 7.56 -5.95
C ARG A 40 0.80 8.52 -7.11
N PHE A 41 -0.14 9.44 -6.96
CA PHE A 41 -0.49 10.46 -7.96
C PHE A 41 -0.42 11.86 -7.33
N ILE A 42 0.12 12.82 -8.08
CA ILE A 42 0.28 14.19 -7.58
C ILE A 42 0.37 15.19 -8.74
N ASP A 43 -0.19 16.38 -8.56
CA ASP A 43 0.00 17.53 -9.43
C ASP A 43 0.82 18.61 -8.72
N VAL A 44 1.91 19.01 -9.34
CA VAL A 44 2.76 20.13 -8.90
C VAL A 44 2.68 21.33 -9.85
N GLY A 45 1.53 21.51 -10.50
CA GLY A 45 1.26 22.63 -11.40
C GLY A 45 1.48 22.34 -12.89
N LYS A 46 1.58 21.04 -13.26
CA LYS A 46 1.70 20.59 -14.67
C LYS A 46 0.76 19.43 -15.01
N GLY A 47 -0.32 19.33 -14.27
CA GLY A 47 -1.28 18.22 -14.34
C GLY A 47 -0.86 17.01 -13.52
N VAL A 48 -1.85 16.17 -13.22
CA VAL A 48 -1.69 14.97 -12.39
C VAL A 48 -0.75 13.97 -13.05
N LYS A 49 0.25 13.50 -12.30
CA LYS A 49 1.19 12.47 -12.73
C LYS A 49 1.26 11.32 -11.74
N ASN A 50 1.42 10.11 -12.26
CA ASN A 50 1.90 9.02 -11.45
C ASN A 50 3.35 9.32 -11.00
N VAL A 51 3.70 8.96 -9.78
CA VAL A 51 5.03 9.17 -9.18
C VAL A 51 6.18 8.77 -10.10
N MET A 52 6.03 7.68 -10.86
CA MET A 52 7.04 7.18 -11.80
C MET A 52 7.40 8.16 -12.92
N LYS A 53 6.53 9.14 -13.20
CA LYS A 53 6.68 10.12 -14.30
C LYS A 53 7.17 11.48 -13.82
N LEU A 54 7.47 11.65 -12.54
CA LEU A 54 7.95 12.92 -11.98
C LEU A 54 9.34 13.27 -12.51
N SER A 55 9.50 14.51 -12.94
CA SER A 55 10.81 15.08 -13.30
C SER A 55 11.58 15.54 -12.05
N LEU A 56 12.88 15.75 -12.17
CA LEU A 56 13.71 16.25 -11.07
C LEU A 56 13.23 17.60 -10.48
N PRO A 57 12.79 18.61 -11.29
CA PRO A 57 12.20 19.82 -10.73
C PRO A 57 10.91 19.57 -9.94
N GLU A 58 10.07 18.63 -10.38
CA GLU A 58 8.84 18.27 -9.66
C GLU A 58 9.14 17.56 -8.34
N ILE A 59 10.10 16.64 -8.34
CA ILE A 59 10.60 15.98 -7.11
C ILE A 59 11.09 17.04 -6.12
N ARG A 60 11.96 17.98 -6.55
CA ARG A 60 12.43 19.05 -5.68
C ARG A 60 11.28 19.90 -5.13
N ARG A 61 10.26 20.18 -5.94
CA ARG A 61 9.09 20.94 -5.49
C ARG A 61 8.28 20.19 -4.44
N ILE A 62 8.10 18.90 -4.61
CA ILE A 62 7.41 18.05 -3.62
C ILE A 62 8.20 18.06 -2.31
N ARG A 63 9.52 17.84 -2.33
CA ARG A 63 10.39 17.88 -1.14
C ARG A 63 10.27 19.19 -0.38
N GLN A 64 10.27 20.33 -1.07
CA GLN A 64 10.05 21.66 -0.44
C GLN A 64 8.68 21.77 0.25
N LEU A 65 7.66 21.14 -0.30
CA LEU A 65 6.34 21.09 0.32
C LEU A 65 6.32 20.13 1.51
N GLU A 66 6.97 18.96 1.41
CA GLU A 66 7.15 18.04 2.54
C GLU A 66 7.77 18.76 3.74
N ASP A 67 8.88 19.48 3.54
CA ASP A 67 9.54 20.26 4.58
C ASP A 67 8.59 21.31 5.19
N ARG A 68 7.82 22.00 4.33
CA ARG A 68 6.87 23.03 4.77
C ARG A 68 5.73 22.48 5.62
N TYR A 69 5.21 21.29 5.26
CA TYR A 69 4.08 20.66 5.94
C TYR A 69 4.53 19.66 7.01
N GLY A 70 5.83 19.36 7.11
CA GLY A 70 6.39 18.38 8.02
C GLY A 70 5.97 16.95 7.67
N LEU A 71 5.84 16.63 6.38
CA LEU A 71 5.43 15.30 5.90
C LEU A 71 6.62 14.47 5.42
N ASN A 72 6.52 13.17 5.57
CA ASN A 72 7.53 12.21 5.14
C ASN A 72 6.88 11.12 4.28
N VAL A 73 7.61 10.61 3.28
CA VAL A 73 7.11 9.51 2.45
C VAL A 73 7.25 8.18 3.17
N ALA A 74 6.12 7.51 3.44
CA ALA A 74 6.09 6.15 3.96
C ALA A 74 6.53 5.14 2.89
N SER A 75 5.96 5.23 1.69
CA SER A 75 6.29 4.35 0.56
C SER A 75 6.12 5.03 -0.79
N ILE A 76 6.88 4.57 -1.77
CA ILE A 76 6.55 4.81 -3.19
C ILE A 76 5.46 3.82 -3.58
N ALA A 77 4.22 4.31 -3.73
CA ALA A 77 3.08 3.50 -4.15
C ALA A 77 3.12 3.27 -5.66
N SER A 78 4.13 2.53 -6.10
CA SER A 78 4.47 2.31 -7.51
C SER A 78 3.50 1.33 -8.18
N PRO A 79 3.37 1.37 -9.52
CA PRO A 79 2.67 0.35 -10.30
C PRO A 79 3.58 -0.84 -10.69
N ILE A 80 4.74 -1.01 -10.02
CA ILE A 80 5.64 -2.13 -10.31
C ILE A 80 4.87 -3.46 -10.16
N GLY A 81 4.92 -4.29 -11.22
CA GLY A 81 4.16 -5.54 -11.29
C GLY A 81 2.76 -5.41 -11.91
N LYS A 82 2.22 -4.21 -12.16
CA LYS A 82 0.98 -4.03 -12.94
C LYS A 82 1.25 -4.04 -14.44
N THR A 83 1.85 -5.12 -14.93
CA THR A 83 2.12 -5.39 -16.33
C THR A 83 1.91 -6.88 -16.61
N LYS A 84 1.70 -7.26 -17.87
CA LYS A 84 1.53 -8.67 -18.26
C LYS A 84 2.76 -9.50 -17.89
N LEU A 85 2.51 -10.67 -17.35
CA LEU A 85 3.57 -11.64 -17.06
C LEU A 85 4.10 -12.29 -18.33
N VAL A 86 3.23 -12.54 -19.31
CA VAL A 86 3.53 -13.21 -20.59
C VAL A 86 3.15 -12.29 -21.74
N ASP A 87 3.94 -12.32 -22.82
CA ASP A 87 3.65 -11.58 -24.04
C ASP A 87 2.61 -12.31 -24.88
N VAL A 88 1.35 -12.08 -24.56
CA VAL A 88 0.21 -12.66 -25.27
C VAL A 88 -0.89 -11.61 -25.47
N ASP A 89 -1.55 -11.68 -26.63
CA ASP A 89 -2.80 -10.93 -26.82
C ASP A 89 -3.95 -11.71 -26.17
N ASP A 90 -4.37 -11.26 -25.01
CA ASP A 90 -5.47 -11.83 -24.22
C ASP A 90 -6.71 -10.92 -24.19
N GLY A 91 -6.76 -9.91 -25.06
CA GLY A 91 -7.83 -8.93 -25.16
C GLY A 91 -7.87 -7.93 -23.98
N THR A 92 -6.89 -7.91 -23.08
CA THR A 92 -6.75 -6.90 -22.04
C THR A 92 -5.92 -5.70 -22.52
N ARG A 93 -6.10 -4.53 -21.88
CA ARG A 93 -5.31 -3.32 -22.16
C ARG A 93 -3.98 -3.29 -21.39
N ASN A 94 -3.68 -4.30 -20.60
CA ASN A 94 -2.45 -4.35 -19.83
C ASN A 94 -1.25 -4.46 -20.76
N ALA A 95 -0.22 -3.65 -20.52
CA ALA A 95 0.99 -3.68 -21.32
C ALA A 95 1.88 -4.87 -20.94
N PHE A 96 2.61 -5.41 -21.94
CA PHE A 96 3.75 -6.27 -21.70
C PHE A 96 5.04 -5.45 -21.85
N VAL A 97 6.02 -5.71 -21.01
CA VAL A 97 7.36 -5.14 -21.12
C VAL A 97 8.37 -6.29 -20.94
N PRO A 98 9.34 -6.47 -21.89
CA PRO A 98 10.40 -7.45 -21.70
C PRO A 98 11.10 -7.25 -20.36
N PHE A 99 11.28 -8.32 -19.59
CA PHE A 99 11.59 -8.22 -18.17
C PHE A 99 12.94 -7.55 -17.87
N GLU A 100 13.96 -7.78 -18.69
CA GLU A 100 15.25 -7.10 -18.53
C GLU A 100 15.14 -5.57 -18.70
N ARG A 101 14.35 -5.14 -19.68
CA ARG A 101 14.04 -3.71 -19.87
C ARG A 101 13.24 -3.16 -18.70
N TYR A 102 12.32 -3.96 -18.16
CA TYR A 102 11.50 -3.60 -17.01
C TYR A 102 12.34 -3.36 -15.75
N LEU A 103 13.29 -4.26 -15.47
CA LEU A 103 14.23 -4.09 -14.37
C LEU A 103 15.10 -2.85 -14.53
N ALA A 104 15.72 -2.69 -15.72
CA ALA A 104 16.66 -1.61 -15.97
C ALA A 104 16.02 -0.21 -16.04
N ARG A 105 14.73 -0.13 -16.34
CA ARG A 105 14.02 1.15 -16.49
C ARG A 105 13.04 1.40 -15.35
N ASP A 106 12.06 0.50 -15.16
CA ASP A 106 10.93 0.77 -14.28
C ASP A 106 11.28 0.50 -12.82
N VAL A 107 11.92 -0.63 -12.54
CA VAL A 107 12.35 -0.96 -11.16
C VAL A 107 13.48 -0.01 -10.72
N ALA A 108 14.46 0.25 -11.58
CA ALA A 108 15.51 1.23 -11.28
C ALA A 108 14.93 2.62 -10.99
N ARG A 109 13.92 3.05 -11.76
CA ARG A 109 13.23 4.32 -11.53
C ARG A 109 12.51 4.35 -10.19
N ALA A 110 11.86 3.27 -9.78
CA ALA A 110 11.22 3.20 -8.45
C ALA A 110 12.27 3.32 -7.33
N CYS A 111 13.44 2.70 -7.50
CA CYS A 111 14.55 2.83 -6.54
C CYS A 111 15.10 4.27 -6.47
N GLU A 112 15.30 4.94 -7.62
CA GLU A 112 15.71 6.35 -7.66
C GLU A 112 14.71 7.26 -6.90
N LEU A 113 13.41 7.02 -7.09
CA LEU A 113 12.36 7.78 -6.41
C LEU A 113 12.37 7.52 -4.91
N ALA A 114 12.52 6.27 -4.48
CA ALA A 114 12.59 5.93 -3.06
C ALA A 114 13.75 6.66 -2.37
N HIS A 115 14.92 6.72 -3.01
CA HIS A 115 16.05 7.51 -2.51
C HIS A 115 15.77 9.02 -2.52
N ALA A 116 15.19 9.54 -3.59
CA ALA A 116 14.90 10.97 -3.72
C ALA A 116 13.89 11.47 -2.67
N PHE A 117 12.99 10.60 -2.23
CA PHE A 117 12.00 10.85 -1.19
C PHE A 117 12.36 10.27 0.18
N GLU A 118 13.59 9.76 0.34
CA GLU A 118 14.13 9.25 1.62
C GLU A 118 13.29 8.14 2.27
N THR A 119 12.56 7.37 1.47
CA THR A 119 11.83 6.20 1.96
C THR A 119 12.58 4.90 1.67
N LYS A 120 12.35 3.89 2.50
CA LYS A 120 12.91 2.54 2.34
C LYS A 120 11.93 1.57 1.64
N LEU A 121 10.70 2.01 1.38
CA LEU A 121 9.63 1.13 0.94
C LEU A 121 9.17 1.45 -0.48
N ILE A 122 9.12 0.42 -1.31
CA ILE A 122 8.49 0.46 -2.64
C ILE A 122 7.37 -0.57 -2.64
N ARG A 123 6.13 -0.13 -2.84
CA ARG A 123 4.99 -1.01 -3.04
C ARG A 123 4.92 -1.46 -4.49
N GLY A 124 4.56 -2.73 -4.72
CA GLY A 124 4.32 -3.29 -6.04
C GLY A 124 3.45 -4.54 -6.01
N PHE A 125 3.36 -5.23 -7.14
CA PHE A 125 2.36 -6.24 -7.43
C PHE A 125 2.96 -7.47 -8.13
N SER A 126 2.15 -8.55 -8.29
CA SER A 126 2.60 -9.87 -8.71
C SER A 126 2.36 -10.22 -10.18
N PHE A 127 2.19 -9.23 -11.03
CA PHE A 127 1.93 -9.33 -12.48
C PHE A 127 0.55 -9.89 -12.86
N TYR A 128 0.06 -9.46 -14.03
CA TYR A 128 -1.16 -10.01 -14.63
C TYR A 128 -0.84 -11.31 -15.37
N PRO A 129 -1.43 -12.45 -14.97
CA PRO A 129 -1.39 -13.66 -15.79
C PRO A 129 -2.25 -13.46 -17.05
N PRO A 130 -2.10 -14.28 -18.10
CA PRO A 130 -3.02 -14.27 -19.24
C PRO A 130 -4.48 -14.41 -18.80
N LYS A 131 -5.36 -13.62 -19.39
CA LYS A 131 -6.78 -13.63 -19.04
C LYS A 131 -7.38 -15.03 -19.21
N GLY A 132 -8.04 -15.52 -18.18
CA GLY A 132 -8.68 -16.81 -18.17
C GLY A 132 -7.78 -17.99 -17.79
N SER A 133 -6.47 -17.80 -17.63
CA SER A 133 -5.59 -18.81 -17.05
C SER A 133 -5.70 -18.86 -15.52
N ALA A 134 -5.38 -19.99 -14.91
CA ALA A 134 -5.30 -20.08 -13.47
C ALA A 134 -4.03 -19.38 -12.97
N PRO A 135 -4.10 -18.48 -11.97
CA PRO A 135 -2.92 -17.80 -11.44
C PRO A 135 -1.81 -18.75 -10.97
N ALA A 136 -2.19 -19.92 -10.43
CA ALA A 136 -1.25 -20.93 -9.96
C ALA A 136 -0.34 -21.49 -11.08
N ASP A 137 -0.81 -21.51 -12.34
CA ASP A 137 -0.03 -21.99 -13.50
C ASP A 137 1.15 -21.07 -13.81
N HIS A 138 1.11 -19.85 -13.31
CA HIS A 138 2.11 -18.80 -13.54
C HIS A 138 3.00 -18.51 -12.32
N LEU A 139 2.88 -19.32 -11.29
CA LEU A 139 3.54 -19.10 -10.00
C LEU A 139 5.08 -19.09 -10.14
N GLU A 140 5.65 -20.06 -10.87
CA GLU A 140 7.10 -20.15 -11.10
C GLU A 140 7.67 -18.87 -11.70
N GLN A 141 7.03 -18.39 -12.75
CA GLN A 141 7.49 -17.20 -13.46
C GLN A 141 7.33 -15.94 -12.61
N ALA A 142 6.26 -15.85 -11.81
CA ALA A 142 6.07 -14.76 -10.87
C ALA A 142 7.14 -14.79 -9.76
N VAL A 143 7.45 -15.96 -9.20
CA VAL A 143 8.52 -16.15 -8.20
C VAL A 143 9.87 -15.67 -8.73
N ASP A 144 10.25 -16.10 -9.95
CA ASP A 144 11.51 -15.65 -10.57
C ASP A 144 11.55 -14.11 -10.69
N ARG A 145 10.53 -13.51 -11.28
CA ARG A 145 10.51 -12.05 -11.51
C ARG A 145 10.47 -11.25 -10.23
N ILE A 146 9.64 -11.65 -9.26
CA ILE A 146 9.55 -10.98 -7.96
C ILE A 146 10.88 -11.13 -7.20
N GLY A 147 11.52 -12.29 -7.24
CA GLY A 147 12.84 -12.49 -6.64
C GLY A 147 13.89 -11.52 -7.19
N ARG A 148 13.92 -11.35 -8.51
CA ARG A 148 14.85 -10.41 -9.17
C ARG A 148 14.52 -8.94 -8.89
N ILE A 149 13.24 -8.57 -8.74
CA ILE A 149 12.84 -7.23 -8.30
C ILE A 149 13.28 -7.00 -6.85
N ALA A 150 13.02 -7.96 -5.96
CA ALA A 150 13.41 -7.87 -4.56
C ALA A 150 14.93 -7.73 -4.39
N GLU A 151 15.72 -8.49 -5.18
CA GLU A 151 17.18 -8.37 -5.22
C GLU A 151 17.63 -7.00 -5.72
N ALA A 152 17.02 -6.45 -6.79
CA ALA A 152 17.34 -5.12 -7.32
C ALA A 152 17.07 -4.01 -6.26
N CYS A 153 15.94 -4.09 -5.58
CA CYS A 153 15.60 -3.18 -4.48
C CYS A 153 16.59 -3.35 -3.32
N HIS A 154 16.90 -4.58 -2.93
CA HIS A 154 17.82 -4.86 -1.81
C HIS A 154 19.23 -4.35 -2.06
N ARG A 155 19.77 -4.49 -3.27
CA ARG A 155 21.07 -3.91 -3.66
C ARG A 155 21.09 -2.39 -3.57
N SER A 156 19.92 -1.76 -3.67
CA SER A 156 19.73 -0.32 -3.48
C SER A 156 19.39 0.05 -2.02
N ASP A 157 19.56 -0.85 -1.06
CA ASP A 157 19.22 -0.67 0.36
C ASP A 157 17.73 -0.31 0.57
N LEU A 158 16.84 -0.93 -0.24
CA LEU A 158 15.39 -0.74 -0.24
C LEU A 158 14.66 -2.07 0.00
N THR A 159 13.40 -1.98 0.39
CA THR A 159 12.51 -3.12 0.61
C THR A 159 11.33 -3.06 -0.36
N PHE A 160 11.09 -4.15 -1.07
CA PHE A 160 9.95 -4.29 -1.97
C PHE A 160 8.77 -4.92 -1.23
N GLY A 161 7.63 -4.24 -1.20
CA GLY A 161 6.39 -4.71 -0.60
C GLY A 161 5.43 -5.22 -1.67
N LEU A 162 5.09 -6.50 -1.60
CA LEU A 162 4.21 -7.16 -2.54
C LEU A 162 2.79 -7.16 -2.01
N GLU A 163 1.90 -6.41 -2.66
CA GLU A 163 0.52 -6.23 -2.24
C GLU A 163 -0.38 -7.33 -2.81
N VAL A 164 -1.28 -7.85 -1.95
CA VAL A 164 -2.37 -8.74 -2.38
C VAL A 164 -3.41 -7.94 -3.15
N GLU A 165 -3.67 -8.33 -4.42
CA GLU A 165 -4.65 -7.64 -5.24
C GLU A 165 -5.27 -8.53 -6.29
N ALA A 166 -6.55 -8.29 -6.59
CA ALA A 166 -7.33 -9.03 -7.59
C ALA A 166 -6.66 -9.05 -8.98
N ASN A 167 -7.02 -10.01 -9.79
CA ASN A 167 -6.59 -10.17 -11.18
C ASN A 167 -5.10 -10.45 -11.40
N LEU A 168 -4.30 -10.55 -10.35
CA LEU A 168 -2.86 -10.81 -10.41
C LEU A 168 -2.52 -12.27 -10.08
N VAL A 169 -1.27 -12.69 -10.28
CA VAL A 169 -0.83 -14.02 -9.85
C VAL A 169 -1.00 -14.19 -8.35
N GLY A 170 -0.58 -13.21 -7.55
CA GLY A 170 -0.80 -13.18 -6.10
C GLY A 170 -2.13 -12.53 -5.73
N ARG A 171 -3.22 -12.96 -6.34
CA ARG A 171 -4.57 -12.39 -6.14
C ARG A 171 -5.16 -12.64 -4.76
N ASP A 172 -4.65 -13.61 -4.06
CA ASP A 172 -5.07 -13.95 -2.70
C ASP A 172 -3.87 -14.19 -1.78
N GLY A 173 -4.12 -14.21 -0.49
CA GLY A 173 -3.06 -14.27 0.52
C GLY A 173 -2.29 -15.57 0.52
N HIS A 174 -2.91 -16.70 0.17
CA HIS A 174 -2.20 -17.99 0.09
C HIS A 174 -1.22 -18.04 -1.08
N LEU A 175 -1.64 -17.58 -2.28
CA LEU A 175 -0.75 -17.47 -3.44
C LEU A 175 0.38 -16.47 -3.18
N LEU A 176 0.05 -15.32 -2.57
CA LEU A 176 1.06 -14.31 -2.29
C LEU A 176 2.07 -14.78 -1.22
N ALA A 177 1.60 -15.46 -0.19
CA ALA A 177 2.45 -16.09 0.82
C ALA A 177 3.35 -17.17 0.22
N GLU A 178 2.85 -17.96 -0.73
CA GLU A 178 3.64 -18.98 -1.45
C GLU A 178 4.73 -18.32 -2.31
N ILE A 179 4.40 -17.22 -3.04
CA ILE A 179 5.41 -16.43 -3.77
C ILE A 179 6.50 -15.97 -2.79
N HIS A 180 6.11 -15.33 -1.68
CA HIS A 180 7.05 -14.82 -0.68
C HIS A 180 7.96 -15.94 -0.12
N ARG A 181 7.37 -17.07 0.26
CA ARG A 181 8.08 -18.23 0.80
C ARG A 181 9.10 -18.80 -0.20
N ARG A 182 8.75 -18.87 -1.48
CA ARG A 182 9.60 -19.42 -2.54
C ARG A 182 10.70 -18.47 -2.96
N VAL A 183 10.39 -17.18 -3.06
CA VAL A 183 11.40 -16.13 -3.28
C VAL A 183 12.40 -16.10 -2.13
N ASN A 184 11.94 -16.24 -0.88
CA ASN A 184 12.77 -16.31 0.33
C ASN A 184 13.89 -15.26 0.35
N HIS A 185 13.55 -14.00 0.11
CA HIS A 185 14.52 -12.92 -0.04
C HIS A 185 14.35 -11.85 1.06
N PRO A 186 15.44 -11.39 1.72
CA PRO A 186 15.35 -10.38 2.80
C PRO A 186 14.79 -9.04 2.33
N GLY A 187 14.95 -8.67 1.06
CA GLY A 187 14.40 -7.44 0.46
C GLY A 187 12.92 -7.50 0.12
N LEU A 188 12.22 -8.63 0.37
CA LEU A 188 10.80 -8.79 0.09
C LEU A 188 9.98 -8.84 1.37
N VAL A 189 8.85 -8.13 1.38
CA VAL A 189 7.80 -8.23 2.40
C VAL A 189 6.42 -8.24 1.74
N LEU A 190 5.39 -8.57 2.50
CA LEU A 190 4.00 -8.58 2.03
C LEU A 190 3.23 -7.37 2.53
N VAL A 191 2.33 -6.86 1.71
CA VAL A 191 1.37 -5.81 2.05
C VAL A 191 -0.02 -6.44 2.07
N PHE A 192 -0.65 -6.42 3.23
CA PHE A 192 -1.98 -6.96 3.40
C PHE A 192 -3.03 -5.88 3.16
N ASP A 193 -4.03 -6.18 2.33
CA ASP A 193 -5.20 -5.37 2.08
C ASP A 193 -6.45 -6.25 2.12
N ALA A 194 -7.28 -6.04 3.15
CA ALA A 194 -8.48 -6.85 3.36
C ALA A 194 -9.55 -6.60 2.28
N ALA A 195 -9.72 -5.35 1.84
CA ALA A 195 -10.74 -5.02 0.84
C ALA A 195 -10.45 -5.68 -0.50
N ASN A 196 -9.18 -5.80 -0.88
CA ASN A 196 -8.77 -6.47 -2.11
C ASN A 196 -9.15 -7.97 -2.14
N LEU A 197 -9.40 -8.56 -0.98
CA LEU A 197 -9.96 -9.91 -0.85
C LEU A 197 -11.50 -9.86 -0.85
N VAL A 198 -12.11 -8.93 -0.11
CA VAL A 198 -13.57 -8.81 -0.02
C VAL A 198 -14.20 -8.54 -1.39
N VAL A 199 -13.60 -7.67 -2.22
CA VAL A 199 -14.10 -7.38 -3.58
C VAL A 199 -14.06 -8.61 -4.50
N GLN A 200 -13.24 -9.60 -4.19
CA GLN A 200 -13.20 -10.89 -4.87
C GLN A 200 -14.25 -11.87 -4.34
N GLY A 201 -15.04 -11.47 -3.34
CA GLY A 201 -16.09 -12.28 -2.73
C GLY A 201 -15.64 -13.17 -1.57
N PHE A 202 -14.46 -12.93 -1.00
CA PHE A 202 -14.06 -13.62 0.23
C PHE A 202 -14.91 -13.14 1.40
N SER A 203 -15.40 -14.07 2.21
CA SER A 203 -16.05 -13.77 3.48
C SER A 203 -15.04 -13.34 4.54
N THR A 204 -15.48 -12.70 5.61
CA THR A 204 -14.60 -12.29 6.73
C THR A 204 -13.77 -13.45 7.29
N ALA A 205 -14.34 -14.65 7.39
CA ALA A 205 -13.61 -15.84 7.85
C ALA A 205 -12.53 -16.27 6.84
N GLN A 206 -12.80 -16.15 5.55
CA GLN A 206 -11.81 -16.43 4.50
C GLN A 206 -10.74 -15.34 4.44
N VAL A 207 -11.08 -14.07 4.61
CA VAL A 207 -10.10 -12.96 4.75
C VAL A 207 -9.16 -13.22 5.91
N TRP A 208 -9.68 -13.71 7.04
CA TRP A 208 -8.85 -14.13 8.16
C TRP A 208 -7.85 -15.23 7.80
N SER A 209 -8.26 -16.26 7.07
CA SER A 209 -7.34 -17.31 6.61
C SER A 209 -6.22 -16.76 5.70
N GLN A 210 -6.54 -15.77 4.86
CA GLN A 210 -5.54 -15.09 4.03
C GLN A 210 -4.55 -14.27 4.86
N TRP A 211 -5.04 -13.58 5.89
CA TRP A 211 -4.21 -12.87 6.87
C TRP A 211 -3.22 -13.81 7.55
N GLU A 212 -3.70 -14.93 8.07
CA GLU A 212 -2.83 -15.92 8.73
C GLU A 212 -1.74 -16.45 7.80
N ALA A 213 -2.05 -16.70 6.54
CA ALA A 213 -1.07 -17.13 5.54
C ALA A 213 0.01 -16.06 5.28
N MET A 214 -0.37 -14.77 5.26
CA MET A 214 0.54 -13.68 4.93
C MET A 214 1.38 -13.19 6.13
N LYS A 215 0.97 -13.44 7.38
CA LYS A 215 1.65 -12.98 8.61
C LYS A 215 3.17 -13.18 8.63
N PRO A 216 3.73 -14.34 8.23
CA PRO A 216 5.17 -14.55 8.29
C PRO A 216 5.97 -13.55 7.43
N GLY A 217 5.40 -13.12 6.31
CA GLY A 217 6.02 -12.18 5.38
C GLY A 217 5.61 -10.71 5.58
N LEU A 218 4.68 -10.41 6.48
CA LEU A 218 4.06 -9.10 6.61
C LEU A 218 5.09 -7.97 6.74
N GLY A 219 4.94 -6.90 5.96
CA GLY A 219 5.67 -5.63 6.06
C GLY A 219 4.80 -4.53 6.67
N TRP A 220 3.66 -4.28 6.04
CA TRP A 220 2.69 -3.28 6.51
C TRP A 220 1.27 -3.63 6.04
N VAL A 221 0.29 -2.82 6.44
CA VAL A 221 -1.13 -3.04 6.16
C VAL A 221 -1.70 -1.83 5.44
N HIS A 222 -2.40 -2.06 4.32
CA HIS A 222 -3.32 -1.09 3.74
C HIS A 222 -4.68 -1.24 4.41
N VAL A 223 -5.29 -0.12 4.76
CA VAL A 223 -6.62 -0.10 5.40
C VAL A 223 -7.62 0.52 4.46
N LYS A 224 -8.37 -0.36 3.87
CA LYS A 224 -9.51 -0.14 3.01
C LYS A 224 -10.53 -1.23 3.35
N ASP A 225 -11.81 -0.95 3.32
CA ASP A 225 -12.81 -1.98 3.56
C ASP A 225 -13.93 -1.92 2.52
N TYR A 226 -14.65 -3.02 2.38
CA TYR A 226 -15.70 -3.19 1.40
C TYR A 226 -16.91 -3.89 2.01
N ARG A 227 -18.12 -3.41 1.72
CA ARG A 227 -19.34 -3.86 2.38
C ARG A 227 -19.85 -5.20 1.88
N LYS A 228 -19.79 -5.42 0.57
CA LYS A 228 -20.40 -6.58 -0.07
C LYS A 228 -19.48 -7.77 -0.10
N THR A 229 -19.96 -8.89 0.42
CA THR A 229 -19.32 -10.19 0.25
C THR A 229 -20.28 -11.14 -0.44
N THR A 230 -19.73 -12.08 -1.19
CA THR A 230 -20.43 -13.27 -1.63
C THR A 230 -19.91 -14.45 -0.82
N ALA A 231 -20.74 -15.47 -0.62
CA ALA A 231 -20.32 -16.66 0.15
C ALA A 231 -19.21 -17.48 -0.53
N ARG A 232 -18.86 -17.17 -1.77
CA ARG A 232 -17.82 -17.85 -2.55
C ARG A 232 -16.94 -16.83 -3.27
N PRO A 233 -15.61 -17.02 -3.28
CA PRO A 233 -14.71 -16.21 -4.09
C PRO A 233 -15.12 -16.25 -5.57
N ARG A 234 -15.05 -15.13 -6.24
CA ARG A 234 -15.36 -15.05 -7.67
C ARG A 234 -14.27 -15.79 -8.45
N ALA A 235 -14.67 -16.78 -9.24
CA ALA A 235 -13.78 -17.52 -10.14
C ALA A 235 -13.49 -16.74 -11.43
N GLY A 236 -13.35 -15.43 -11.42
CA GLY A 236 -13.20 -14.66 -12.64
C GLY A 236 -12.51 -13.32 -12.42
N HIS A 237 -12.45 -12.56 -13.50
CA HIS A 237 -11.88 -11.22 -13.49
C HIS A 237 -12.78 -10.27 -12.68
N VAL A 238 -12.18 -9.53 -11.74
CA VAL A 238 -12.85 -8.47 -10.99
C VAL A 238 -12.86 -7.21 -11.85
N GLU A 239 -14.06 -6.65 -12.11
CA GLU A 239 -14.20 -5.37 -12.82
C GLU A 239 -13.96 -4.23 -11.83
N GLU A 240 -12.70 -3.91 -11.58
CA GLU A 240 -12.26 -2.98 -10.56
C GLU A 240 -12.86 -1.58 -10.69
N GLY A 241 -13.11 -1.11 -11.92
CA GLY A 241 -13.78 0.18 -12.18
C GLY A 241 -15.25 0.25 -11.79
N LYS A 242 -15.88 -0.88 -11.50
CA LYS A 242 -17.31 -0.95 -11.08
C LYS A 242 -17.47 -1.10 -9.56
N LEU A 243 -16.40 -1.13 -8.80
CA LEU A 243 -16.45 -1.24 -7.35
C LEU A 243 -16.89 0.09 -6.74
N ALA A 244 -17.93 0.07 -5.91
CA ALA A 244 -18.56 1.29 -5.36
C ALA A 244 -18.95 1.18 -3.87
N ASP A 245 -18.85 0.00 -3.26
CA ASP A 245 -19.31 -0.21 -1.88
C ASP A 245 -18.15 -0.16 -0.86
N PHE A 246 -17.14 0.68 -1.10
CA PHE A 246 -16.07 0.94 -0.13
C PHE A 246 -16.63 1.66 1.09
N VAL A 247 -16.15 1.27 2.27
CA VAL A 247 -16.62 1.77 3.57
C VAL A 247 -15.44 1.93 4.52
N PRO A 248 -15.60 2.71 5.61
CA PRO A 248 -14.59 2.78 6.68
C PRO A 248 -14.28 1.40 7.28
N ALA A 249 -13.09 1.27 7.88
CA ALA A 249 -12.52 0.02 8.40
C ALA A 249 -13.40 -0.73 9.41
N ASP A 250 -14.29 -0.02 10.11
CA ASP A 250 -15.23 -0.58 11.10
C ASP A 250 -16.57 -1.04 10.53
N ARG A 251 -16.80 -0.87 9.20
CA ARG A 251 -18.12 -1.04 8.58
C ARG A 251 -18.17 -2.05 7.45
N GLY A 252 -17.05 -2.64 7.09
CA GLY A 252 -16.94 -3.60 6.00
C GLY A 252 -16.83 -5.05 6.46
N ALA A 253 -16.48 -5.91 5.51
CA ALA A 253 -16.34 -7.34 5.72
C ALA A 253 -14.87 -7.80 5.83
N GLY A 254 -13.91 -6.86 5.80
CA GLY A 254 -12.49 -7.14 5.90
C GLY A 254 -12.05 -7.67 7.26
N GLY A 255 -12.81 -7.39 8.33
CA GLY A 255 -12.51 -7.91 9.66
C GLY A 255 -11.34 -7.23 10.36
N HIS A 256 -11.13 -5.94 10.10
CA HIS A 256 -9.98 -5.16 10.61
C HIS A 256 -9.81 -5.21 12.12
N ALA A 257 -10.90 -5.21 12.90
CA ALA A 257 -10.81 -5.30 14.37
C ALA A 257 -10.07 -6.56 14.83
N ARG A 258 -10.37 -7.71 14.24
CA ARG A 258 -9.71 -8.98 14.54
C ARG A 258 -8.27 -8.99 14.02
N ILE A 259 -8.03 -8.47 12.82
CA ILE A 259 -6.71 -8.41 12.18
C ILE A 259 -5.77 -7.53 13.01
N LEU A 260 -6.20 -6.34 13.42
CA LEU A 260 -5.37 -5.43 14.22
C LEU A 260 -5.16 -5.95 15.65
N ALA A 261 -6.17 -6.59 16.27
CA ALA A 261 -5.99 -7.26 17.56
C ALA A 261 -4.92 -8.37 17.49
N ASP A 262 -4.89 -9.15 16.40
CA ASP A 262 -3.84 -10.15 16.19
C ASP A 262 -2.48 -9.51 15.87
N LEU A 263 -2.44 -8.44 15.06
CA LEU A 263 -1.22 -7.67 14.81
C LEU A 263 -0.58 -7.18 16.10
N HIS A 264 -1.36 -6.69 17.06
CA HIS A 264 -0.87 -6.26 18.36
C HIS A 264 0.04 -7.30 19.01
N GLY A 265 -0.31 -8.59 18.93
CA GLY A 265 0.42 -9.69 19.57
C GLY A 265 1.85 -9.87 19.03
N PHE A 266 2.13 -9.51 17.78
CA PHE A 266 3.47 -9.66 17.19
C PHE A 266 4.07 -8.34 16.70
N LEU A 267 3.39 -7.21 16.87
CA LEU A 267 3.82 -5.88 16.46
C LEU A 267 5.24 -5.51 16.95
N PRO A 268 5.64 -5.78 18.20
CA PRO A 268 7.00 -5.48 18.65
C PRO A 268 8.08 -6.26 17.88
N ALA A 269 7.81 -7.51 17.52
CA ALA A 269 8.75 -8.33 16.74
C ALA A 269 8.83 -7.86 15.29
N LEU A 270 7.69 -7.53 14.68
CA LEU A 270 7.62 -6.96 13.34
C LEU A 270 8.35 -5.61 13.26
N THR A 271 8.10 -4.71 14.22
CA THR A 271 8.78 -3.41 14.31
C THR A 271 10.30 -3.58 14.38
N ARG A 272 10.80 -4.48 15.23
CA ARG A 272 12.25 -4.76 15.30
C ARG A 272 12.80 -5.28 13.98
N ARG A 273 12.05 -6.15 13.27
CA ARG A 273 12.44 -6.68 11.97
C ARG A 273 12.56 -5.56 10.92
N LEU A 274 11.60 -4.64 10.88
CA LEU A 274 11.60 -3.53 9.93
C LEU A 274 12.67 -2.49 10.27
N LYS A 275 12.84 -2.14 11.54
CA LYS A 275 13.91 -1.20 11.97
C LYS A 275 15.32 -1.67 11.60
N ARG A 276 15.59 -2.97 11.59
CA ARG A 276 16.88 -3.51 11.09
C ARG A 276 17.13 -3.26 9.60
N ARG A 277 16.08 -2.89 8.85
CA ARG A 277 16.16 -2.48 7.42
C ARG A 277 16.08 -0.97 7.23
N GLY A 278 16.19 -0.18 8.30
CA GLY A 278 16.07 1.28 8.24
C GLY A 278 14.64 1.78 8.08
N ILE A 279 13.63 0.91 8.21
CA ILE A 279 12.21 1.31 8.16
C ILE A 279 11.80 1.75 9.57
N PRO A 280 11.19 2.94 9.76
CA PRO A 280 10.99 3.53 11.10
C PRO A 280 10.03 2.73 11.99
N GLY A 281 9.11 1.97 11.40
CA GLY A 281 8.12 1.17 12.12
C GLY A 281 7.19 0.41 11.19
N VAL A 282 6.08 -0.07 11.72
CA VAL A 282 5.02 -0.72 10.96
C VAL A 282 4.02 0.33 10.52
N PHE A 283 3.89 0.52 9.22
CA PHE A 283 2.87 1.42 8.67
C PHE A 283 1.49 0.76 8.63
N VAL A 284 0.48 1.56 8.96
CA VAL A 284 -0.93 1.29 8.68
C VAL A 284 -1.39 2.41 7.76
N ASP A 285 -1.58 2.07 6.48
CA ASP A 285 -1.68 3.01 5.37
C ASP A 285 -3.13 3.08 4.87
N LEU A 286 -3.77 4.25 4.97
CA LEU A 286 -5.15 4.46 4.55
C LEU A 286 -5.27 4.57 3.03
N GLU A 287 -6.16 3.77 2.46
CA GLU A 287 -6.55 3.79 1.04
C GLU A 287 -8.09 3.67 0.91
N PRO A 288 -8.89 4.64 1.42
CA PRO A 288 -10.28 4.38 1.76
C PRO A 288 -11.29 4.32 0.62
N HIS A 289 -11.08 4.94 -0.55
CA HIS A 289 -11.98 4.96 -1.73
C HIS A 289 -13.45 5.35 -1.45
N LEU A 290 -13.74 6.15 -0.41
CA LEU A 290 -15.10 6.37 0.09
C LEU A 290 -16.03 7.15 -0.84
N ARG A 291 -15.49 7.86 -1.84
CA ARG A 291 -16.29 8.59 -2.85
C ARG A 291 -16.38 7.86 -4.19
N GLY A 292 -15.87 6.65 -4.29
CA GLY A 292 -15.87 5.86 -5.50
C GLY A 292 -14.64 6.09 -6.37
N GLY A 293 -14.77 5.91 -7.69
CA GLY A 293 -13.65 5.94 -8.65
C GLY A 293 -13.06 4.57 -8.93
N GLY A 294 -13.62 3.51 -8.34
CA GLY A 294 -13.11 2.14 -8.45
C GLY A 294 -11.81 1.95 -7.70
N GLN A 295 -11.16 0.83 -7.95
CA GLN A 295 -9.95 0.44 -7.20
C GLN A 295 -8.68 1.20 -7.63
N PHE A 296 -8.61 1.71 -8.85
CA PHE A 296 -7.38 2.36 -9.38
C PHE A 296 -7.40 3.88 -9.35
N ALA A 297 -8.57 4.48 -9.19
CA ALA A 297 -8.76 5.92 -9.15
C ALA A 297 -9.68 6.29 -7.99
N GLY A 298 -9.61 5.51 -6.92
CA GLY A 298 -10.38 5.77 -5.72
C GLY A 298 -10.06 7.14 -5.16
N THR A 299 -11.09 7.83 -4.75
CA THR A 299 -10.98 9.13 -4.10
C THR A 299 -11.86 9.16 -2.86
N SER A 300 -11.43 9.88 -1.87
CA SER A 300 -12.16 10.07 -0.62
C SER A 300 -12.43 11.53 -0.31
N GLY A 301 -11.56 12.42 -0.77
CA GLY A 301 -11.58 13.83 -0.41
C GLY A 301 -11.19 14.06 1.06
N PRO A 302 -11.04 15.32 1.50
CA PRO A 302 -10.62 15.65 2.86
C PRO A 302 -11.57 15.11 3.93
N ASP A 303 -12.86 15.19 3.70
CA ASP A 303 -13.90 14.70 4.60
C ASP A 303 -13.93 13.16 4.66
N GLY A 304 -13.85 12.47 3.53
CA GLY A 304 -13.78 11.02 3.47
C GLY A 304 -12.51 10.47 4.13
N MET A 305 -11.35 11.10 3.89
CA MET A 305 -10.10 10.75 4.54
C MET A 305 -10.21 10.92 6.06
N GLY A 306 -10.80 12.02 6.54
CA GLY A 306 -11.04 12.24 7.97
C GLY A 306 -12.00 11.23 8.59
N ILE A 307 -13.03 10.78 7.86
CA ILE A 307 -13.93 9.69 8.29
C ILE A 307 -13.15 8.39 8.41
N ALA A 308 -12.36 8.04 7.40
CA ALA A 308 -11.55 6.82 7.38
C ALA A 308 -10.53 6.78 8.52
N LEU A 309 -9.85 7.91 8.76
CA LEU A 309 -8.87 8.02 9.85
C LEU A 309 -9.53 7.83 11.24
N ARG A 310 -10.67 8.48 11.50
CA ARG A 310 -11.39 8.27 12.78
C ARG A 310 -11.84 6.84 12.98
N SER A 311 -12.31 6.18 11.91
CA SER A 311 -12.68 4.77 11.96
C SER A 311 -11.46 3.90 12.28
N LEU A 312 -10.33 4.12 11.61
CA LEU A 312 -9.08 3.40 11.87
C LEU A 312 -8.61 3.62 13.32
N CYS A 313 -8.58 4.85 13.81
CA CYS A 313 -8.22 5.15 15.19
C CYS A 313 -9.08 4.37 16.19
N GLY A 314 -10.40 4.36 15.99
CA GLY A 314 -11.31 3.58 16.85
C GLY A 314 -11.03 2.07 16.83
N VAL A 315 -10.64 1.51 15.68
CA VAL A 315 -10.25 0.08 15.58
C VAL A 315 -8.91 -0.17 16.27
N LEU A 316 -7.93 0.73 16.13
CA LEU A 316 -6.63 0.65 16.81
C LEU A 316 -6.77 0.76 18.33
N ASP A 317 -7.60 1.69 18.82
CA ASP A 317 -7.92 1.84 20.25
C ASP A 317 -8.53 0.55 20.81
N GLY A 318 -9.50 -0.03 20.09
CA GLY A 318 -10.11 -1.31 20.44
C GLY A 318 -9.13 -2.49 20.43
N ALA A 319 -8.06 -2.42 19.64
CA ALA A 319 -6.99 -3.41 19.58
C ALA A 319 -5.86 -3.15 20.59
N GLY A 320 -5.87 -2.02 21.31
CA GLY A 320 -4.81 -1.63 22.25
C GLY A 320 -3.50 -1.23 21.56
N ILE A 321 -3.54 -0.82 20.28
CA ILE A 321 -2.37 -0.40 19.49
C ILE A 321 -2.24 1.12 19.58
N ALA A 322 -1.10 1.60 20.09
CA ALA A 322 -0.79 3.01 20.11
C ALA A 322 -0.49 3.55 18.69
N TYR A 323 -0.83 4.79 18.46
CA TYR A 323 -0.49 5.58 17.28
C TYR A 323 -0.26 7.03 17.70
N HIS A 324 0.29 7.83 16.80
CA HIS A 324 0.45 9.27 17.02
C HIS A 324 -0.17 10.05 15.87
N LEU A 325 -0.91 11.08 16.20
CA LEU A 325 -1.33 12.15 15.30
C LEU A 325 -0.75 13.45 15.87
N ARG A 326 -0.12 14.26 15.03
CA ARG A 326 0.48 15.52 15.46
C ARG A 326 -0.54 16.39 16.17
N ASP A 327 -0.13 16.92 17.28
CA ASP A 327 -0.92 17.80 18.15
C ASP A 327 -0.26 19.20 18.35
N PHE A 328 -0.71 19.91 19.36
CA PHE A 328 -0.19 21.25 19.65
C PHE A 328 1.25 21.22 20.17
N ASP A 329 1.63 20.19 20.92
CA ASP A 329 2.98 20.04 21.48
C ASP A 329 3.99 19.77 20.36
N ASP A 330 3.63 18.96 19.36
CA ASP A 330 4.44 18.75 18.15
C ASP A 330 4.63 20.07 17.38
N LEU A 331 3.58 20.91 17.32
CA LEU A 331 3.66 22.21 16.67
C LEU A 331 4.60 23.17 17.43
N LEU A 332 4.57 23.12 18.76
CA LEU A 332 5.49 23.92 19.61
C LEU A 332 6.94 23.44 19.43
N ALA A 333 7.16 22.11 19.47
CA ALA A 333 8.48 21.52 19.27
C ALA A 333 9.08 21.92 17.90
N ALA A 334 8.27 21.89 16.83
CA ALA A 334 8.69 22.32 15.49
C ALA A 334 9.05 23.81 15.41
N ARG A 335 8.57 24.64 16.34
CA ARG A 335 8.93 26.06 16.47
C ARG A 335 10.10 26.30 17.43
N GLY A 336 10.66 25.27 18.05
CA GLY A 336 11.66 25.42 19.11
C GLY A 336 11.13 26.02 20.41
N LEU A 337 9.85 25.85 20.68
CA LEU A 337 9.13 26.38 21.86
C LEU A 337 8.68 25.28 22.83
N GLY A 338 9.05 24.02 22.56
CA GLY A 338 8.71 22.86 23.40
C GLY A 338 9.75 22.54 24.47
#